data_ea747a549f6dbe84f76c537dcb9013db
#
_entry.id   ea747a549f6dbe84f76c537dcb9013db
#
_cell.length_a   1.000
_cell.length_b   1.000
_cell.length_c   1.000
_cell.angle_alpha   90.00
_cell.angle_beta   90.00
_cell.angle_gamma   90.00
#
_symmetry.space_group_name_H-M   'P 1'
#
loop_
_entity.id
_entity.type
_entity.pdbx_description
1 polymer ?
#
loop_
_entity_poly.entity_id
_entity_poly.type
_entity_poly.pdbx_seq_one_letter_code
_entity_poly.pdbx_strand_id
1 'polypeptide(L)'
;YGALLETGADWMKQAIVPKMVSGEWAGTMCLTEPGCGTDLRLMKTKAVEQPDGTYKMNGTKIFISGGDQDLTDNIIHLVIAKIPDENGQIHDDLATVNFFMVPKFIVKEDGENYCEGIVFALSDVPSPQSDLT
;
A
#
# COMPACT_ATOMS: atom_id res chain seq x y z
N TYR A 1 -4.89 9.18 7.34
CA TYR A 1 -5.88 9.76 6.41
C TYR A 1 -5.37 11.05 5.76
N GLY A 2 -4.46 11.79 6.41
CA GLY A 2 -3.92 13.06 5.92
C GLY A 2 -3.37 12.98 4.49
N ALA A 3 -2.55 11.96 4.19
CA ALA A 3 -2.02 11.77 2.84
C ALA A 3 -3.12 11.60 1.78
N LEU A 4 -4.20 10.87 2.11
CA LEU A 4 -5.34 10.71 1.20
C LEU A 4 -6.11 12.02 0.99
N LEU A 5 -6.23 12.86 2.03
CA LEU A 5 -6.87 14.19 1.89
C LEU A 5 -6.10 15.11 0.97
N GLU A 6 -4.76 15.08 1.04
CA GLU A 6 -3.92 15.98 0.26
C GLU A 6 -3.71 15.50 -1.18
N THR A 7 -3.43 14.22 -1.37
CA THR A 7 -2.96 13.67 -2.65
C THR A 7 -3.87 12.62 -3.28
N GLY A 8 -4.86 12.11 -2.55
CA GLY A 8 -5.79 11.10 -3.05
C GLY A 8 -6.71 11.63 -4.15
N ALA A 9 -7.14 10.75 -5.05
CA ALA A 9 -8.19 11.05 -6.02
C ALA A 9 -9.52 11.36 -5.31
N ASP A 10 -10.41 12.10 -5.95
CA ASP A 10 -11.66 12.54 -5.32
C ASP A 10 -12.54 11.38 -4.85
N TRP A 11 -12.61 10.28 -5.61
CA TRP A 11 -13.33 9.08 -5.19
C TRP A 11 -12.74 8.45 -3.91
N MET A 12 -11.41 8.45 -3.75
CA MET A 12 -10.75 7.95 -2.54
C MET A 12 -11.11 8.80 -1.33
N LYS A 13 -11.15 10.11 -1.50
CA LYS A 13 -11.53 11.05 -0.44
C LYS A 13 -12.99 10.84 -0.01
N GLN A 14 -13.87 10.55 -0.94
CA GLN A 14 -15.29 10.35 -0.67
C GLN A 14 -15.61 8.97 -0.09
N ALA A 15 -14.96 7.92 -0.60
CA ALA A 15 -15.26 6.54 -0.23
C ALA A 15 -14.46 6.06 1.00
N ILE A 16 -13.19 6.47 1.14
CA ILE A 16 -12.27 5.89 2.13
C ILE A 16 -12.15 6.77 3.36
N VAL A 17 -11.94 8.06 3.19
CA VAL A 17 -11.65 8.97 4.31
C VAL A 17 -12.73 8.97 5.39
N PRO A 18 -14.03 9.03 5.09
CA PRO A 18 -15.07 8.97 6.12
C PRO A 18 -15.00 7.72 6.98
N LYS A 19 -14.74 6.55 6.39
CA LYS A 19 -14.64 5.27 7.08
C LYS A 19 -13.38 5.17 7.95
N MET A 20 -12.29 5.79 7.54
CA MET A 20 -11.09 5.91 8.38
C MET A 20 -11.32 6.86 9.56
N VAL A 21 -12.04 7.95 9.36
CA VAL A 21 -12.35 8.93 10.43
C VAL A 21 -13.32 8.35 11.44
N SER A 22 -14.32 7.58 11.00
CA SER A 22 -15.27 6.90 11.90
C SER A 22 -14.64 5.73 12.68
N GLY A 23 -13.50 5.21 12.22
CA GLY A 23 -12.85 4.03 12.79
C GLY A 23 -13.38 2.70 12.26
N GLU A 24 -14.27 2.72 11.27
CA GLU A 24 -14.71 1.48 10.57
C GLU A 24 -13.55 0.81 9.85
N TRP A 25 -12.63 1.60 9.29
CA TRP A 25 -11.44 1.12 8.60
C TRP A 25 -10.18 1.63 9.29
N ALA A 26 -9.21 0.73 9.46
CA ALA A 26 -7.89 1.08 9.98
C ALA A 26 -6.98 1.61 8.86
N GLY A 27 -5.90 2.26 9.27
CA GLY A 27 -4.84 2.70 8.37
C GLY A 27 -3.48 2.33 8.92
N THR A 28 -2.55 1.94 8.04
CA THR A 28 -1.16 1.66 8.40
C THR A 28 -0.19 2.44 7.53
N MET A 29 1.05 2.56 7.99
CA MET A 29 2.18 3.10 7.25
C MET A 29 3.21 1.99 7.05
N CYS A 30 3.47 1.60 5.81
CA CYS A 30 4.37 0.52 5.47
C CYS A 30 5.64 1.08 4.83
N LEU A 31 6.65 1.38 5.66
CA LEU A 31 7.90 2.00 5.23
C LEU A 31 9.07 1.04 5.36
N THR A 32 9.33 0.51 6.55
CA THR A 32 10.55 -0.22 6.92
C THR A 32 10.66 -1.57 6.20
N GLU A 33 11.87 -1.89 5.78
CA GLU A 33 12.22 -3.19 5.20
C GLU A 33 13.38 -3.83 5.97
N PRO A 34 13.64 -5.15 5.84
CA PRO A 34 14.75 -5.80 6.54
C PRO A 34 16.11 -5.15 6.34
N GLY A 35 16.35 -4.53 5.20
CA GLY A 35 17.60 -3.82 4.87
C GLY A 35 17.48 -2.30 4.78
N CYS A 36 16.32 -1.73 5.11
CA CYS A 36 16.03 -0.31 4.88
C CYS A 36 15.10 0.24 5.95
N GLY A 37 15.64 1.04 6.86
CA GLY A 37 14.85 1.76 7.87
C GLY A 37 15.01 3.27 7.70
N THR A 38 16.18 3.79 8.07
CA THR A 38 16.48 5.23 8.00
C THR A 38 16.86 5.67 6.59
N ASP A 39 17.67 4.90 5.89
CA ASP A 39 18.11 5.22 4.52
C ASP A 39 17.15 4.60 3.48
N LEU A 40 16.17 5.37 3.04
CA LEU A 40 15.17 4.94 2.07
C LEU A 40 15.73 4.68 0.67
N ARG A 41 16.97 5.12 0.37
CA ARG A 41 17.62 4.80 -0.90
C ARG A 41 17.82 3.30 -1.09
N LEU A 42 18.00 2.57 0.01
CA LEU A 42 18.21 1.13 0.03
C LEU A 42 16.92 0.30 -0.13
N MET A 43 15.77 0.97 -0.26
CA MET A 43 14.47 0.31 -0.43
C MET A 43 14.46 -0.60 -1.65
N LYS A 44 13.93 -1.81 -1.48
CA LYS A 44 13.82 -2.83 -2.53
C LYS A 44 12.38 -3.08 -2.99
N THR A 45 11.39 -2.70 -2.20
CA THR A 45 9.99 -2.78 -2.63
C THR A 45 9.78 -1.96 -3.89
N LYS A 46 9.23 -2.60 -4.92
CA LYS A 46 8.95 -1.98 -6.20
C LYS A 46 7.47 -2.09 -6.57
N ALA A 47 6.99 -1.09 -7.27
CA ALA A 47 5.63 -1.01 -7.81
C ALA A 47 5.72 -0.84 -9.33
N VAL A 48 5.24 -1.83 -10.07
CA VAL A 48 5.27 -1.85 -11.55
C VAL A 48 3.88 -1.49 -12.06
N GLU A 49 3.82 -0.44 -12.86
CA GLU A 49 2.56 0.00 -13.48
C GLU A 49 2.02 -1.06 -14.43
N GLN A 50 0.71 -1.26 -14.38
CA GLN A 50 -0.03 -2.18 -15.24
C GLN A 50 -0.81 -1.42 -16.31
N PRO A 51 -1.18 -2.07 -17.43
CA PRO A 51 -1.91 -1.42 -18.53
C PRO A 51 -3.26 -0.80 -18.14
N ASP A 52 -3.85 -1.24 -17.02
CA ASP A 52 -5.11 -0.74 -16.49
C ASP A 52 -4.94 0.46 -15.52
N GLY A 53 -3.71 0.96 -15.36
CA GLY A 53 -3.37 2.06 -14.45
C GLY A 53 -3.21 1.66 -12.99
N THR A 54 -3.32 0.38 -12.67
CA THR A 54 -2.99 -0.16 -11.35
C THR A 54 -1.50 -0.45 -11.23
N TYR A 55 -1.03 -0.80 -10.02
CA TYR A 55 0.37 -1.16 -9.77
C TYR A 55 0.48 -2.55 -9.18
N LYS A 56 1.37 -3.35 -9.73
CA LYS A 56 1.78 -4.63 -9.14
C LYS A 56 2.98 -4.41 -8.23
N MET A 57 2.81 -4.69 -6.93
CA MET A 57 3.87 -4.49 -5.94
C MET A 57 4.59 -5.80 -5.62
N ASN A 58 5.89 -5.69 -5.35
CA ASN A 58 6.73 -6.78 -4.85
C ASN A 58 7.74 -6.24 -3.85
N GLY A 59 7.78 -6.84 -2.66
CA GLY A 59 8.70 -6.46 -1.59
C GLY A 59 8.20 -6.94 -0.23
N THR A 60 9.00 -6.68 0.81
CA THR A 60 8.69 -7.06 2.18
C THR A 60 8.82 -5.85 3.09
N LYS A 61 7.77 -5.56 3.86
CA LYS A 61 7.76 -4.52 4.89
C LYS A 61 7.72 -5.17 6.26
N ILE A 62 8.41 -4.59 7.24
CA ILE A 62 8.49 -5.10 8.60
C ILE A 62 8.14 -4.03 9.62
N PHE A 63 7.80 -4.45 10.84
CA PHE A 63 7.44 -3.57 11.96
C PHE A 63 6.23 -2.68 11.67
N ILE A 64 5.20 -3.25 11.03
CA ILE A 64 3.98 -2.53 10.68
C ILE A 64 2.95 -2.69 11.81
N SER A 65 2.68 -1.60 12.52
CA SER A 65 1.67 -1.59 13.58
C SER A 65 0.27 -1.80 12.99
N GLY A 66 -0.42 -2.84 13.46
CA GLY A 66 -1.74 -3.19 12.97
C GLY A 66 -1.76 -3.63 11.50
N GLY A 67 -0.66 -4.22 11.00
CA GLY A 67 -0.48 -4.63 9.62
C GLY A 67 -1.51 -5.64 9.14
N ASP A 68 -1.97 -6.50 10.04
CA ASP A 68 -3.14 -7.36 9.81
C ASP A 68 -3.91 -7.57 11.11
N GLN A 69 -5.23 -7.49 11.02
CA GLN A 69 -6.15 -7.66 12.14
C GLN A 69 -7.59 -7.77 11.60
N ASP A 70 -8.53 -8.21 12.43
CA ASP A 70 -9.95 -8.40 12.12
C ASP A 70 -10.88 -7.51 12.97
N LEU A 71 -10.33 -6.49 13.62
CA LEU A 71 -11.08 -5.55 14.46
C LEU A 71 -11.79 -4.47 13.64
N THR A 72 -11.39 -4.29 12.39
CA THR A 72 -11.98 -3.33 11.45
C THR A 72 -12.35 -4.02 10.15
N ASP A 73 -13.34 -3.48 9.44
CA ASP A 73 -13.85 -4.08 8.21
C ASP A 73 -12.84 -4.04 7.05
N ASN A 74 -11.90 -3.11 7.07
CA ASN A 74 -10.81 -3.01 6.11
C ASN A 74 -9.58 -2.37 6.75
N ILE A 75 -8.43 -2.54 6.10
CA ILE A 75 -7.18 -1.85 6.44
C ILE A 75 -6.64 -1.18 5.19
N ILE A 76 -6.38 0.11 5.27
CA ILE A 76 -5.79 0.90 4.18
C ILE A 76 -4.30 1.06 4.46
N HIS A 77 -3.47 0.31 3.75
CA HIS A 77 -2.02 0.40 3.86
C HIS A 77 -1.50 1.54 2.98
N LEU A 78 -0.76 2.47 3.56
CA LEU A 78 0.03 3.43 2.81
C LEU A 78 1.44 2.86 2.66
N VAL A 79 1.73 2.31 1.49
CA VAL A 79 2.97 1.60 1.20
C VAL A 79 3.93 2.51 0.44
N ILE A 80 5.17 2.60 0.91
CA ILE A 80 6.23 3.29 0.19
C ILE A 80 6.98 2.28 -0.67
N ALA A 81 7.10 2.57 -1.97
CA ALA A 81 7.80 1.72 -2.92
C ALA A 81 8.47 2.56 -4.02
N LYS A 82 9.40 1.96 -4.73
CA LYS A 82 10.05 2.54 -5.90
C LYS A 82 9.35 2.13 -7.19
N ILE A 83 9.26 3.05 -8.14
CA ILE A 83 8.87 2.74 -9.52
C ILE A 83 10.14 2.37 -10.28
N PRO A 84 10.25 1.16 -10.86
CA PRO A 84 11.40 0.78 -11.66
C PRO A 84 11.48 1.59 -12.96
N ASP A 85 12.68 1.67 -13.53
CA ASP A 85 12.91 2.24 -14.85
C ASP A 85 12.36 1.36 -15.99
N GLU A 86 12.55 1.77 -17.23
CA GLU A 86 12.10 1.07 -18.44
C GLU A 86 12.70 -0.35 -18.57
N ASN A 87 13.83 -0.61 -17.91
CA ASN A 87 14.49 -1.92 -17.87
C ASN A 87 14.07 -2.77 -16.66
N GLY A 88 13.13 -2.29 -15.85
CA GLY A 88 12.66 -2.95 -14.64
C GLY A 88 13.63 -2.85 -13.46
N GLN A 89 14.60 -1.92 -13.51
CA GLN A 89 15.62 -1.73 -12.47
C GLN A 89 15.21 -0.62 -11.51
N ILE A 90 15.54 -0.80 -10.23
CA ILE A 90 15.42 0.25 -9.20
C ILE A 90 16.81 0.77 -8.86
N HIS A 91 16.89 2.08 -8.62
CA HIS A 91 18.15 2.77 -8.31
C HIS A 91 18.22 3.17 -6.84
N ASP A 92 19.44 3.29 -6.30
CA ASP A 92 19.68 3.68 -4.92
C ASP A 92 19.57 5.21 -4.74
N ASP A 93 18.41 5.75 -5.13
CA ASP A 93 18.03 7.14 -4.99
C ASP A 93 16.59 7.28 -4.46
N LEU A 94 16.15 8.51 -4.24
CA LEU A 94 14.81 8.84 -3.77
C LEU A 94 13.87 9.32 -4.89
N ALA A 95 14.39 9.49 -6.12
CA ALA A 95 13.63 10.10 -7.21
C ALA A 95 12.41 9.26 -7.64
N THR A 96 12.50 7.94 -7.48
CA THR A 96 11.46 7.00 -7.86
C THR A 96 10.60 6.51 -6.69
N VAL A 97 10.84 7.02 -5.48
CA VAL A 97 10.09 6.66 -4.28
C VAL A 97 8.72 7.34 -4.30
N ASN A 98 7.67 6.54 -4.18
CA ASN A 98 6.29 6.99 -4.22
C ASN A 98 5.46 6.32 -3.12
N PHE A 99 4.28 6.90 -2.87
CA PHE A 99 3.29 6.36 -1.94
C PHE A 99 2.19 5.63 -2.73
N PHE A 100 1.83 4.45 -2.26
CA PHE A 100 0.78 3.64 -2.84
C PHE A 100 -0.27 3.31 -1.78
N MET A 101 -1.52 3.45 -2.14
CA MET A 101 -2.64 2.99 -1.32
C MET A 101 -2.94 1.53 -1.65
N VAL A 102 -2.82 0.67 -0.67
CA VAL A 102 -3.06 -0.78 -0.80
C VAL A 102 -4.11 -1.20 0.23
N PRO A 103 -5.36 -1.36 -0.14
CA PRO A 103 -6.38 -1.85 0.79
C PRO A 103 -6.24 -3.35 1.02
N LYS A 104 -6.56 -3.82 2.24
CA LYS A 104 -6.65 -5.26 2.54
C LYS A 104 -7.73 -5.94 1.69
N PHE A 105 -8.87 -5.27 1.52
CA PHE A 105 -9.94 -5.69 0.63
C PHE A 105 -10.19 -4.60 -0.41
N ILE A 106 -10.49 -5.01 -1.66
CA ILE A 106 -10.75 -4.05 -2.75
C ILE A 106 -11.88 -3.10 -2.35
N VAL A 107 -11.65 -1.82 -2.61
CA VAL A 107 -12.65 -0.78 -2.44
C VAL A 107 -13.17 -0.38 -3.81
N LYS A 108 -14.48 -0.47 -3.99
CA LYS A 108 -15.16 0.10 -5.15
C LYS A 108 -15.27 1.62 -5.01
N GLU A 109 -15.48 2.30 -6.12
CA GLU A 109 -15.75 3.75 -6.13
C GLU A 109 -16.97 4.15 -5.31
N ASP A 110 -17.96 3.25 -5.15
CA ASP A 110 -19.12 3.43 -4.28
C ASP A 110 -18.82 3.25 -2.78
N GLY A 111 -17.58 2.87 -2.43
CA GLY A 111 -17.14 2.68 -1.06
C GLY A 111 -17.46 1.32 -0.45
N GLU A 112 -17.97 0.38 -1.24
CA GLU A 112 -18.20 -0.99 -0.77
C GLU A 112 -16.94 -1.85 -0.87
N ASN A 113 -16.72 -2.70 0.13
CA ASN A 113 -15.64 -3.68 0.11
C ASN A 113 -15.97 -4.87 -0.80
N TYR A 114 -14.99 -5.32 -1.55
CA TYR A 114 -14.99 -6.63 -2.16
C TYR A 114 -14.42 -7.67 -1.19
N CYS A 115 -15.14 -8.77 -0.98
CA CYS A 115 -14.66 -9.89 -0.18
C CYS A 115 -13.72 -10.85 -0.94
N GLU A 116 -13.44 -10.60 -2.21
CA GLU A 116 -12.60 -11.46 -3.04
C GLU A 116 -11.15 -10.99 -3.05
N GLY A 117 -10.40 -11.49 -2.10
CA GLY A 117 -8.93 -11.48 -2.17
C GLY A 117 -8.26 -10.11 -2.06
N ILE A 118 -6.99 -10.18 -1.83
CA ILE A 118 -6.10 -9.04 -1.77
C ILE A 118 -5.91 -8.52 -3.18
N VAL A 119 -6.24 -7.28 -3.34
CA VAL A 119 -6.46 -6.66 -4.62
C VAL A 119 -5.25 -6.29 -5.37
N PHE A 120 -4.27 -5.89 -4.71
CA PHE A 120 -3.03 -5.63 -5.34
C PHE A 120 -2.11 -6.75 -4.89
N ALA A 121 -2.02 -7.73 -5.77
CA ALA A 121 -1.09 -8.78 -5.56
C ALA A 121 0.24 -8.18 -5.13
N LEU A 122 0.53 -8.32 -3.87
CA LEU A 122 1.87 -8.59 -3.48
C LEU A 122 2.18 -9.91 -4.21
N SER A 123 2.57 -9.82 -5.50
CA SER A 123 2.87 -11.02 -6.25
C SER A 123 4.08 -11.63 -5.62
N ASP A 124 4.03 -12.92 -5.34
CA ASP A 124 5.11 -13.71 -4.78
C ASP A 124 5.40 -13.50 -3.29
N VAL A 125 4.52 -12.83 -2.56
CA VAL A 125 4.59 -12.79 -1.10
C VAL A 125 3.62 -13.83 -0.55
N PRO A 126 4.07 -14.81 0.25
CA PRO A 126 3.17 -15.74 0.94
C PRO A 126 2.36 -14.92 1.92
N SER A 127 1.09 -14.82 1.72
CA SER A 127 0.12 -14.09 2.55
C SER A 127 0.56 -12.72 3.07
N PRO A 128 -0.15 -11.64 2.82
CA PRO A 128 0.15 -10.32 3.38
C PRO A 128 0.28 -10.31 4.89
N GLN A 129 -0.33 -11.28 5.55
CA GLN A 129 -0.26 -11.47 6.99
C GLN A 129 1.14 -11.80 7.50
N SER A 130 1.97 -12.50 6.72
CA SER A 130 3.31 -12.88 7.16
C SER A 130 4.38 -11.83 6.89
N ASP A 131 4.11 -10.88 5.97
CA ASP A 131 5.14 -9.97 5.49
C ASP A 131 4.91 -8.51 5.85
N LEU A 132 3.73 -8.17 6.38
CA LEU A 132 3.42 -6.85 6.91
C LEU A 132 3.45 -6.78 8.45
N THR A 133 3.76 -7.89 9.11
CA THR A 133 4.00 -7.93 10.56
C THR A 133 5.51 -8.06 10.83
#